data_e04db6745c70afec48a503359344d06c
#
_entry.id   e04db6745c70afec48a503359344d06c
#
_cell.length_a   1.000
_cell.length_b   1.000
_cell.length_c   1.000
_cell.angle_alpha   90.00
_cell.angle_beta   90.00
_cell.angle_gamma   90.00
#
_symmetry.space_group_name_H-M   'P 1'
#
loop_
_entity.id
_entity.type
_entity.pdbx_description
1 polymer ?
#
loop_
_entity_poly.entity_id
_entity_poly.type
_entity_poly.pdbx_seq_one_letter_code
_entity_poly.pdbx_strand_id
1 'polypeptide(L)'
;MFDFISYSRDSGFEIKILPPVDGVLIHLELRDPDTGYFERRAITDRDASSCSNIDKYTGQVLDTMAAKIGARKAQLYAHRHSGNQMREREKFFRGE
;
A
#
# COMPACT_ATOMS: atom_id res chain seq x y z
N MET A 1 3.17 22.03 -0.36
CA MET A 1 2.33 20.91 -0.84
C MET A 1 3.13 19.63 -0.85
N PHE A 2 2.52 18.52 -0.46
CA PHE A 2 3.23 17.24 -0.45
C PHE A 2 3.72 16.84 -1.84
N ASP A 3 4.96 16.36 -1.93
CA ASP A 3 5.57 15.97 -3.20
C ASP A 3 5.25 14.52 -3.55
N PHE A 4 4.14 14.31 -4.24
CA PHE A 4 3.68 12.99 -4.65
C PHE A 4 4.61 12.35 -5.69
N ILE A 5 5.25 13.15 -6.53
CA ILE A 5 6.15 12.66 -7.57
C ILE A 5 7.38 12.01 -6.95
N SER A 6 8.01 12.69 -5.98
CA SER A 6 9.15 12.13 -5.27
C SER A 6 8.78 10.89 -4.47
N TYR A 7 7.63 10.90 -3.79
CA TYR A 7 7.17 9.75 -3.04
C TYR A 7 6.95 8.54 -3.95
N SER A 8 6.29 8.72 -5.09
CA SER A 8 6.05 7.66 -6.08
C SER A 8 7.37 7.08 -6.61
N ARG A 9 8.30 7.95 -6.97
CA ARG A 9 9.61 7.52 -7.46
C ARG A 9 10.40 6.72 -6.42
N ASP A 10 10.45 7.23 -5.19
CA ASP A 10 11.27 6.63 -4.13
C ASP A 10 10.66 5.34 -3.57
N SER A 11 9.34 5.24 -3.52
CA SER A 11 8.64 4.06 -3.01
C SER A 11 8.38 2.98 -4.05
N GLY A 12 8.37 3.34 -5.33
CA GLY A 12 8.01 2.44 -6.42
C GLY A 12 6.51 2.25 -6.60
N PHE A 13 5.67 2.91 -5.78
CA PHE A 13 4.21 2.86 -5.93
C PHE A 13 3.72 3.94 -6.89
N GLU A 14 2.65 3.62 -7.62
CA GLU A 14 1.94 4.60 -8.42
C GLU A 14 0.91 5.33 -7.55
N ILE A 15 0.86 6.66 -7.66
CA ILE A 15 -0.10 7.49 -6.94
C ILE A 15 -1.04 8.11 -7.95
N LYS A 16 -2.35 7.97 -7.67
CA LYS A 16 -3.40 8.61 -8.44
C LYS A 16 -4.22 9.50 -7.51
N ILE A 17 -4.44 10.74 -7.92
CA ILE A 17 -5.34 11.65 -7.23
C ILE A 17 -6.70 11.52 -7.90
N LEU A 18 -7.67 11.05 -7.12
CA LEU A 18 -9.02 10.82 -7.62
C LEU A 18 -9.84 12.12 -7.56
N PRO A 19 -10.95 12.21 -8.31
CA PRO A 19 -11.79 13.39 -8.27
C PRO A 19 -12.26 13.70 -6.84
N PRO A 20 -12.24 14.98 -6.42
CA PRO A 20 -12.67 15.35 -5.09
C PRO A 20 -14.19 15.18 -4.95
N VAL A 21 -14.61 14.84 -3.72
CA VAL A 21 -16.02 14.82 -3.32
C VAL A 21 -16.22 15.79 -2.16
N ASP A 22 -17.47 16.13 -1.85
CA ASP A 22 -17.77 17.07 -0.77
C ASP A 22 -17.22 16.59 0.58
N GLY A 23 -16.54 17.49 1.29
CA GLY A 23 -15.93 17.20 2.58
C GLY A 23 -14.58 16.46 2.49
N VAL A 24 -14.09 16.18 1.30
CA VAL A 24 -12.80 15.53 1.08
C VAL A 24 -11.82 16.52 0.46
N LEU A 25 -10.70 16.73 1.13
CA LEU A 25 -9.64 17.61 0.63
C LEU A 25 -8.85 16.94 -0.48
N ILE A 26 -8.43 15.69 -0.25
CA ILE A 26 -7.64 14.90 -1.20
C ILE A 26 -8.13 13.45 -1.15
N HIS A 27 -8.37 12.87 -2.32
CA HIS A 27 -8.70 11.45 -2.45
C HIS A 27 -7.59 10.75 -3.20
N LEU A 28 -6.92 9.81 -2.54
CA LEU A 28 -5.71 9.17 -3.03
C LEU A 28 -5.92 7.70 -3.34
N GLU A 29 -5.30 7.23 -4.42
CA GLU A 29 -5.10 5.81 -4.70
C GLU A 29 -3.60 5.54 -4.78
N LEU A 30 -3.15 4.55 -4.03
CA LEU A 30 -1.79 4.03 -4.09
C LEU A 30 -1.84 2.63 -4.68
N ARG A 31 -1.05 2.38 -5.72
CA ARG A 31 -1.06 1.10 -6.42
C ARG A 31 0.35 0.54 -6.56
N ASP A 32 0.50 -0.75 -6.31
CA ASP A 32 1.71 -1.49 -6.62
C ASP A 32 1.69 -1.94 -8.08
N PRO A 33 2.61 -1.47 -8.93
CA PRO A 33 2.61 -1.82 -10.35
C PRO A 33 2.91 -3.31 -10.60
N ASP A 34 3.61 -3.99 -9.69
CA ASP A 34 4.00 -5.39 -9.85
C ASP A 34 2.84 -6.35 -9.65
N THR A 35 1.99 -6.10 -8.65
CA THR A 35 0.87 -6.98 -8.28
C THR A 35 -0.48 -6.44 -8.70
N GLY A 36 -0.57 -5.12 -8.94
CA GLY A 36 -1.83 -4.43 -9.14
C GLY A 36 -2.62 -4.18 -7.86
N TYR A 37 -2.10 -4.55 -6.71
CA TYR A 37 -2.74 -4.26 -5.43
C TYR A 37 -2.81 -2.76 -5.20
N PHE A 38 -3.92 -2.30 -4.68
CA PHE A 38 -4.12 -0.88 -4.44
C PHE A 38 -4.88 -0.63 -3.14
N GLU A 39 -4.69 0.57 -2.61
CA GLU A 39 -5.44 1.11 -1.48
C GLU A 39 -5.94 2.50 -1.86
N ARG A 40 -7.11 2.87 -1.36
CA ARG A 40 -7.67 4.20 -1.50
C ARG A 40 -7.87 4.82 -0.14
N ARG A 41 -7.60 6.11 -0.03
CA ARG A 41 -7.79 6.85 1.21
C ARG A 41 -8.22 8.28 0.90
N ALA A 42 -9.20 8.75 1.66
CA ALA A 42 -9.61 10.15 1.62
C ALA A 42 -9.01 10.90 2.81
N ILE A 43 -8.41 12.06 2.54
CA ILE A 43 -8.03 13.03 3.57
C ILE A 43 -9.15 14.06 3.58
N THR A 44 -9.91 14.10 4.66
CA THR A 44 -11.07 14.97 4.78
C THR A 44 -10.68 16.37 5.22
N ASP A 45 -11.58 17.33 5.01
CA ASP A 45 -11.41 18.70 5.53
C ASP A 45 -11.26 18.68 7.04
N ARG A 46 -11.95 17.76 7.72
CA ARG A 46 -11.86 17.58 9.17
C ARG A 46 -10.47 17.09 9.58
N ASP A 47 -9.90 16.14 8.84
CA ASP A 47 -8.54 15.67 9.09
C ASP A 47 -7.53 16.81 8.93
N ALA A 48 -7.68 17.61 7.87
CA ALA A 48 -6.80 18.75 7.62
C ALA A 48 -6.92 19.79 8.74
N SER A 49 -8.11 20.03 9.27
CA SER A 49 -8.34 20.98 10.35
C SER A 49 -7.71 20.54 11.68
N SER A 50 -7.60 19.24 11.92
CA SER A 50 -7.02 18.70 13.15
C SER A 50 -5.50 18.47 13.05
N CYS A 51 -4.89 18.69 11.89
CA CYS A 51 -3.46 18.53 11.68
C CYS A 51 -2.71 19.86 11.79
N SER A 52 -1.56 19.87 12.45
CA SER A 52 -0.64 21.00 12.45
C SER A 52 0.19 21.08 11.17
N ASN A 53 0.43 19.95 10.50
CA ASN A 53 1.18 19.87 9.27
C ASN A 53 0.54 18.84 8.34
N ILE A 54 -0.20 19.34 7.34
CA ILE A 54 -0.94 18.50 6.40
C ILE A 54 -0.01 17.66 5.51
N ASP A 55 1.16 18.18 5.15
CA ASP A 55 2.12 17.44 4.32
C ASP A 55 2.67 16.23 5.07
N LYS A 56 2.99 16.40 6.34
CA LYS A 56 3.43 15.30 7.21
C LYS A 56 2.33 14.26 7.38
N TYR A 57 1.10 14.70 7.59
CA TYR A 57 -0.05 13.80 7.70
C TYR A 57 -0.28 13.03 6.41
N THR A 58 -0.20 13.69 5.26
CA THR A 58 -0.32 13.03 3.94
C THR A 58 0.72 11.93 3.75
N GLY A 59 1.97 12.21 4.12
CA GLY A 59 3.03 11.22 4.09
C GLY A 59 2.75 10.01 4.98
N GLN A 60 2.23 10.23 6.18
CA GLN A 60 1.84 9.15 7.10
C GLN A 60 0.69 8.30 6.54
N VAL A 61 -0.28 8.93 5.90
CA VAL A 61 -1.39 8.22 5.24
C VAL A 61 -0.86 7.32 4.12
N LEU A 62 0.02 7.85 3.28
CA LEU A 62 0.64 7.06 2.21
C LEU A 62 1.48 5.91 2.76
N ASP A 63 2.24 6.13 3.82
CA ASP A 63 3.03 5.06 4.45
C ASP A 63 2.13 3.96 5.02
N THR A 64 1.00 4.31 5.60
CA THR A 64 0.00 3.34 6.08
C THR A 64 -0.59 2.53 4.92
N MET A 65 -0.93 3.19 3.82
CA MET A 65 -1.42 2.52 2.61
C MET A 65 -0.37 1.56 2.04
N ALA A 66 0.88 2.02 1.94
CA ALA A 66 2.01 1.21 1.47
C ALA A 66 2.23 -0.02 2.37
N ALA A 67 2.11 0.14 3.68
CA ALA A 67 2.24 -0.97 4.63
C ALA A 67 1.15 -2.02 4.43
N LYS A 68 -0.08 -1.61 4.15
CA LYS A 68 -1.19 -2.54 3.86
C LYS A 68 -0.95 -3.32 2.58
N ILE A 69 -0.48 -2.66 1.53
CA ILE A 69 -0.12 -3.33 0.27
C ILE A 69 1.04 -4.29 0.50
N GLY A 70 2.06 -3.88 1.25
CA GLY A 70 3.21 -4.72 1.61
C GLY A 70 2.80 -5.96 2.38
N ALA A 71 1.85 -5.85 3.30
CA ALA A 71 1.32 -6.98 4.04
C ALA A 71 0.61 -7.99 3.12
N ARG A 72 -0.16 -7.52 2.15
CA ARG A 72 -0.80 -8.38 1.14
C ARG A 72 0.25 -9.11 0.28
N LYS A 73 1.29 -8.41 -0.14
CA LYS A 73 2.40 -9.02 -0.89
C LYS A 73 3.10 -10.08 -0.07
N ALA A 74 3.37 -9.82 1.20
CA ALA A 74 4.01 -10.77 2.11
C ALA A 74 3.16 -12.02 2.30
N GLN A 75 1.85 -11.88 2.44
CA GLN A 75 0.92 -13.01 2.54
C GLN A 75 0.94 -13.86 1.26
N LEU A 76 0.95 -13.22 0.10
CA LEU A 76 1.02 -13.93 -1.18
C LEU A 76 2.31 -14.73 -1.30
N TYR A 77 3.45 -14.13 -0.91
CA TYR A 77 4.75 -14.80 -0.91
C TYR A 77 4.79 -15.97 0.08
N ALA A 78 4.33 -15.75 1.30
CA ALA A 78 4.29 -16.79 2.32
C ALA A 78 3.44 -17.99 1.90
N HIS A 79 2.30 -17.73 1.29
CA HIS A 79 1.41 -18.77 0.79
C HIS A 79 2.08 -19.60 -0.32
N ARG A 80 2.75 -18.96 -1.27
CA ARG A 80 3.48 -19.65 -2.32
C ARG A 80 4.64 -20.47 -1.77
N HIS A 81 5.43 -19.91 -0.87
CA HIS A 81 6.56 -20.60 -0.25
C HIS A 81 6.10 -21.77 0.63
N SER A 82 5.03 -21.60 1.39
CA SER A 82 4.46 -22.69 2.19
C SER A 82 4.03 -23.86 1.35
N GLY A 83 3.40 -23.61 0.20
CA GLY A 83 3.01 -24.66 -0.74
C GLY A 83 4.21 -25.43 -1.29
N ASN A 84 5.27 -24.74 -1.66
CA ASN A 84 6.50 -25.35 -2.15
C ASN A 84 7.19 -26.16 -1.06
N GLN A 85 7.29 -25.66 0.15
CA GLN A 85 7.88 -26.36 1.29
C GLN A 85 7.12 -27.63 1.64
N MET A 86 5.80 -27.60 1.60
CA MET A 86 4.99 -28.78 1.84
C MET A 86 5.25 -29.87 0.79
N ARG A 87 5.38 -29.52 -0.48
CA ARG A 87 5.70 -30.46 -1.54
C ARG A 87 7.07 -31.11 -1.34
N GLU A 88 8.07 -30.35 -0.98
CA GLU A 88 9.41 -30.84 -0.69
C GLU A 88 9.42 -31.77 0.52
N ARG A 89 8.67 -31.43 1.58
CA ARG A 89 8.52 -32.30 2.76
C ARG A 89 7.85 -33.61 2.42
N GLU A 90 6.80 -33.60 1.60
CA GLU A 90 6.15 -34.84 1.18
C GLU A 90 7.10 -35.77 0.44
N LYS A 91 7.90 -35.25 -0.46
CA LYS A 91 8.93 -36.04 -1.15
C LYS A 91 9.93 -36.65 -0.17
N PHE A 92 10.38 -35.87 0.78
CA PHE A 92 11.33 -36.29 1.80
C PHE A 92 10.77 -37.41 2.68
N PHE A 93 9.55 -37.27 3.14
CA PHE A 93 8.90 -38.25 4.02
C PHE A 93 8.55 -39.56 3.31
N ARG A 94 8.41 -39.57 2.02
CA ARG A 94 8.17 -40.79 1.25
C ARG A 94 9.45 -41.57 0.94
N GLY A 95 10.62 -41.06 1.38
CA GLY A 95 11.89 -41.73 1.15
C GLY A 95 12.39 -41.68 -0.29
N GLU A 96 11.91 -40.71 -1.01
CA GLU A 96 12.21 -40.53 -2.43
C GLU A 96 13.36 -39.58 -2.73
#